data_171836837d0d2166aaf75497a52753dd
#
_entry.id   171836837d0d2166aaf75497a52753dd
#
_cell.length_a   1.000
_cell.length_b   1.000
_cell.length_c   1.000
_cell.angle_alpha   90.00
_cell.angle_beta   90.00
_cell.angle_gamma   90.00
#
_symmetry.space_group_name_H-M   'P 1'
#
loop_
_entity.id
_entity.type
_entity.pdbx_description
1 polymer ?
#
loop_
_entity_poly.entity_id
_entity_poly.type
_entity_poly.pdbx_seq_one_letter_code
_entity_poly.pdbx_strand_id
1 'polypeptide(L)'
;MIKLTPPMGWNSWNTFGENINEKMIFETADVMAESGLRDKGYEYLVIDDCWSLRERDENGRLVPDPEKFPHGMKAVADYVHSKGLKFGMYSCAGNMTCAGYPGSYEHEFVDAETFASWDVDFLKYDYCYHSPILHGKYLYRRMGLALENCGRDILFSACSWGADETHEWIKETGASMWRSTSDIFDTWDSVKDLVAQQEKLHPYNGVGCFNDMDMLIVGMHGKGNVGLAGCSDVQYQTHYALWAFLGSPLMIGCDIREMSDETRRILMNDEMIRINQDPLCRQPYKVKNHAWNDNVLIYVKALANGNLAIGMFNLSDEKSRATMNLDEIGLPFSTGRTLELTEVWTCENLCANNASLVTELEPFASKVYRAKVVKL
;
A
#
# COMPACT_ATOMS: atom_id res chain seq x y z
N MET A 1 4.71 2.27 -18.05
CA MET A 1 4.24 3.68 -17.75
C MET A 1 4.68 4.09 -16.35
N ILE A 2 5.25 5.28 -16.16
CA ILE A 2 5.63 5.76 -14.81
C ILE A 2 4.37 6.07 -14.02
N LYS A 3 4.20 5.43 -12.86
CA LYS A 3 3.14 5.78 -11.93
C LYS A 3 3.45 7.11 -11.27
N LEU A 4 2.50 8.03 -11.34
CA LEU A 4 2.62 9.39 -10.79
C LEU A 4 2.17 9.48 -9.33
N THR A 5 1.32 8.54 -8.89
CA THR A 5 0.80 8.43 -7.52
C THR A 5 0.87 6.98 -7.04
N PRO A 6 0.85 6.71 -5.72
CA PRO A 6 0.90 5.36 -5.19
C PRO A 6 -0.23 4.48 -5.76
N PRO A 7 0.05 3.24 -6.20
CA PRO A 7 -0.99 2.31 -6.65
C PRO A 7 -2.04 2.01 -5.57
N MET A 8 -3.28 1.81 -6.00
CA MET A 8 -4.39 1.40 -5.13
C MET A 8 -5.11 0.19 -5.72
N GLY A 9 -5.49 -0.77 -4.87
CA GLY A 9 -6.14 -1.99 -5.35
C GLY A 9 -6.49 -2.95 -4.23
N TRP A 10 -6.66 -4.21 -4.60
CA TRP A 10 -6.92 -5.34 -3.73
C TRP A 10 -6.00 -6.51 -4.09
N ASN A 11 -5.57 -7.29 -3.10
CA ASN A 11 -4.76 -8.49 -3.31
C ASN A 11 -5.29 -9.64 -2.44
N SER A 12 -5.26 -10.85 -2.98
CA SER A 12 -5.90 -12.03 -2.39
C SER A 12 -5.20 -12.61 -1.15
N TRP A 13 -3.92 -12.30 -0.91
CA TRP A 13 -3.09 -13.05 0.03
C TRP A 13 -3.55 -12.99 1.48
N ASN A 14 -3.77 -11.78 2.00
CA ASN A 14 -3.98 -11.60 3.43
C ASN A 14 -5.23 -12.32 3.96
N THR A 15 -6.28 -12.38 3.15
CA THR A 15 -7.50 -13.11 3.55
C THR A 15 -7.47 -14.56 3.10
N PHE A 16 -7.11 -14.84 1.84
CA PHE A 16 -7.39 -16.15 1.24
C PHE A 16 -6.19 -17.09 1.20
N GLY A 17 -4.94 -16.55 1.24
CA GLY A 17 -3.75 -17.39 1.08
C GLY A 17 -3.86 -18.26 -0.18
N GLU A 18 -3.78 -19.59 -0.02
CA GLU A 18 -3.91 -20.57 -1.10
C GLU A 18 -5.36 -20.83 -1.55
N ASN A 19 -6.37 -20.39 -0.78
CA ASN A 19 -7.79 -20.68 -1.01
C ASN A 19 -8.41 -19.71 -2.02
N ILE A 20 -7.84 -19.62 -3.20
CA ILE A 20 -8.27 -18.77 -4.31
C ILE A 20 -8.86 -19.60 -5.44
N ASN A 21 -9.85 -19.05 -6.15
CA ASN A 21 -10.41 -19.62 -7.37
C ASN A 21 -11.06 -18.54 -8.24
N GLU A 22 -11.32 -18.87 -9.49
CA GLU A 22 -11.91 -17.98 -10.49
C GLU A 22 -13.22 -17.32 -10.02
N LYS A 23 -14.11 -18.09 -9.40
CA LYS A 23 -15.41 -17.57 -8.92
C LYS A 23 -15.22 -16.48 -7.89
N MET A 24 -14.35 -16.69 -6.91
CA MET A 24 -14.05 -15.71 -5.86
C MET A 24 -13.45 -14.43 -6.46
N ILE A 25 -12.57 -14.55 -7.46
CA ILE A 25 -11.98 -13.40 -8.15
C ILE A 25 -13.05 -12.60 -8.90
N PHE A 26 -13.99 -13.28 -9.58
CA PHE A 26 -15.10 -12.61 -10.27
C PHE A 26 -16.02 -11.88 -9.30
N GLU A 27 -16.42 -12.52 -8.20
CA GLU A 27 -17.22 -11.90 -7.14
C GLU A 27 -16.50 -10.67 -6.53
N THR A 28 -15.19 -10.75 -6.33
CA THR A 28 -14.39 -9.63 -5.84
C THR A 28 -14.34 -8.48 -6.84
N ALA A 29 -14.17 -8.77 -8.13
CA ALA A 29 -14.20 -7.76 -9.19
C ALA A 29 -15.56 -7.05 -9.28
N ASP A 30 -16.65 -7.80 -9.13
CA ASP A 30 -18.00 -7.25 -9.08
C ASP A 30 -18.16 -6.28 -7.91
N VAL A 31 -17.74 -6.69 -6.72
CA VAL A 31 -17.81 -5.82 -5.53
C VAL A 31 -16.93 -4.58 -5.66
N MET A 32 -15.72 -4.68 -6.19
CA MET A 32 -14.88 -3.50 -6.43
C MET A 32 -15.56 -2.47 -7.34
N ALA A 33 -16.24 -2.94 -8.39
CA ALA A 33 -16.96 -2.07 -9.33
C ALA A 33 -18.25 -1.50 -8.73
N GLU A 34 -19.06 -2.32 -8.05
CA GLU A 34 -20.39 -1.97 -7.57
C GLU A 34 -20.38 -1.19 -6.26
N SER A 35 -19.40 -1.43 -5.38
CA SER A 35 -19.29 -0.73 -4.10
C SER A 35 -18.80 0.72 -4.21
N GLY A 36 -18.25 1.09 -5.37
CA GLY A 36 -17.62 2.39 -5.61
C GLY A 36 -16.11 2.43 -5.28
N LEU A 37 -15.49 1.32 -4.85
CA LEU A 37 -14.03 1.27 -4.60
C LEU A 37 -13.23 1.62 -5.85
N ARG A 38 -13.60 1.06 -7.02
CA ARG A 38 -12.99 1.41 -8.32
C ARG A 38 -13.04 2.93 -8.55
N ASP A 39 -14.18 3.55 -8.32
CA ASP A 39 -14.39 4.98 -8.58
C ASP A 39 -13.61 5.88 -7.59
N LYS A 40 -13.18 5.32 -6.46
CA LYS A 40 -12.24 5.93 -5.50
C LYS A 40 -10.77 5.75 -5.89
N GLY A 41 -10.47 4.96 -6.94
CA GLY A 41 -9.11 4.75 -7.46
C GLY A 41 -8.49 3.41 -7.09
N TYR A 42 -9.20 2.50 -6.41
CA TYR A 42 -8.75 1.12 -6.22
C TYR A 42 -8.92 0.34 -7.53
N GLU A 43 -7.92 0.49 -8.42
CA GLU A 43 -8.03 0.03 -9.81
C GLU A 43 -7.44 -1.37 -10.06
N TYR A 44 -6.55 -1.85 -9.18
CA TYR A 44 -5.88 -3.15 -9.35
C TYR A 44 -6.59 -4.25 -8.57
N LEU A 45 -6.87 -5.37 -9.23
CA LEU A 45 -7.25 -6.64 -8.61
C LEU A 45 -6.12 -7.64 -8.84
N VAL A 46 -5.45 -8.06 -7.77
CA VAL A 46 -4.23 -8.86 -7.84
C VAL A 46 -4.46 -10.25 -7.23
N ILE A 47 -4.20 -11.29 -8.02
CA ILE A 47 -4.07 -12.67 -7.53
C ILE A 47 -2.65 -12.86 -7.02
N ASP A 48 -2.50 -13.25 -5.76
CA ASP A 48 -1.22 -13.56 -5.13
C ASP A 48 -0.75 -14.99 -5.44
N ASP A 49 0.12 -15.58 -4.64
CA ASP A 49 0.69 -16.92 -4.83
C ASP A 49 -0.37 -18.04 -4.95
N CYS A 50 0.05 -19.25 -5.29
CA CYS A 50 -0.78 -20.46 -5.36
C CYS A 50 -1.80 -20.53 -6.52
N TRP A 51 -1.63 -19.75 -7.57
CA TRP A 51 -2.51 -19.73 -8.74
C TRP A 51 -2.12 -20.76 -9.82
N SER A 52 -0.87 -21.20 -9.87
CA SER A 52 -0.31 -22.08 -10.90
C SER A 52 -0.26 -23.54 -10.47
N LEU A 53 -0.02 -24.43 -11.42
CA LEU A 53 0.46 -25.78 -11.15
C LEU A 53 1.89 -25.74 -10.57
N ARG A 54 2.31 -26.85 -9.94
CA ARG A 54 3.65 -27.00 -9.37
C ARG A 54 4.73 -27.33 -10.39
N GLU A 55 4.35 -27.49 -11.64
CA GLU A 55 5.26 -27.76 -12.76
C GLU A 55 4.95 -26.83 -13.92
N ARG A 56 5.99 -26.48 -14.68
CA ARG A 56 5.87 -25.73 -15.93
C ARG A 56 5.48 -26.68 -17.07
N ASP A 57 4.95 -26.14 -18.16
CA ASP A 57 4.68 -26.90 -19.37
C ASP A 57 5.99 -27.29 -20.12
N GLU A 58 5.87 -28.04 -21.21
CA GLU A 58 6.98 -28.48 -22.06
C GLU A 58 7.76 -27.32 -22.70
N ASN A 59 7.18 -26.12 -22.74
CA ASN A 59 7.81 -24.90 -23.26
C ASN A 59 8.39 -24.03 -22.13
N GLY A 60 8.40 -24.53 -20.90
CA GLY A 60 8.91 -23.82 -19.72
C GLY A 60 7.98 -22.71 -19.21
N ARG A 61 6.70 -22.66 -19.62
CA ARG A 61 5.72 -21.68 -19.20
C ARG A 61 5.01 -22.06 -17.92
N LEU A 62 4.65 -21.05 -17.13
CA LEU A 62 3.76 -21.22 -15.98
C LEU A 62 2.36 -21.62 -16.47
N VAL A 63 1.73 -22.55 -15.77
CA VAL A 63 0.41 -23.10 -16.12
C VAL A 63 -0.58 -22.76 -15.00
N PRO A 64 -1.69 -22.07 -15.29
CA PRO A 64 -2.75 -21.87 -14.31
C PRO A 64 -3.31 -23.22 -13.82
N ASP A 65 -3.60 -23.33 -12.53
CA ASP A 65 -4.24 -24.51 -11.97
C ASP A 65 -5.67 -24.65 -12.54
N PRO A 66 -5.97 -25.70 -13.32
CA PRO A 66 -7.25 -25.83 -13.98
C PRO A 66 -8.43 -26.14 -13.02
N GLU A 67 -8.14 -26.59 -11.79
CA GLU A 67 -9.17 -26.77 -10.76
C GLU A 67 -9.59 -25.43 -10.17
N LYS A 68 -8.64 -24.50 -10.03
CA LYS A 68 -8.88 -23.15 -9.51
C LYS A 68 -9.35 -22.19 -10.59
N PHE A 69 -8.78 -22.27 -11.79
CA PHE A 69 -8.98 -21.35 -12.92
C PHE A 69 -9.29 -22.12 -14.21
N PRO A 70 -10.49 -22.74 -14.32
CA PRO A 70 -10.83 -23.65 -15.42
C PRO A 70 -10.83 -22.97 -16.79
N HIS A 71 -11.02 -21.65 -16.88
CA HIS A 71 -11.00 -20.92 -18.14
C HIS A 71 -9.65 -20.23 -18.42
N GLY A 72 -8.66 -20.41 -17.53
CA GLY A 72 -7.32 -19.82 -17.65
C GLY A 72 -7.26 -18.33 -17.33
N MET A 73 -6.03 -17.81 -17.19
CA MET A 73 -5.80 -16.43 -16.70
C MET A 73 -6.25 -15.35 -17.70
N LYS A 74 -6.22 -15.64 -19.01
CA LYS A 74 -6.73 -14.68 -20.00
C LYS A 74 -8.22 -14.39 -19.81
N ALA A 75 -9.03 -15.42 -19.53
CA ALA A 75 -10.47 -15.25 -19.27
C ALA A 75 -10.71 -14.48 -17.95
N VAL A 76 -9.87 -14.70 -16.95
CA VAL A 76 -9.93 -13.94 -15.69
C VAL A 76 -9.58 -12.47 -15.93
N ALA A 77 -8.52 -12.20 -16.68
CA ALA A 77 -8.13 -10.84 -17.04
C ALA A 77 -9.25 -10.12 -17.82
N ASP A 78 -9.85 -10.78 -18.82
CA ASP A 78 -10.94 -10.22 -19.61
C ASP A 78 -12.16 -9.87 -18.75
N TYR A 79 -12.49 -10.72 -17.78
CA TYR A 79 -13.57 -10.44 -16.84
C TYR A 79 -13.27 -9.22 -15.97
N VAL A 80 -12.07 -9.16 -15.36
CA VAL A 80 -11.63 -8.05 -14.52
C VAL A 80 -11.63 -6.74 -15.33
N HIS A 81 -11.11 -6.76 -16.56
CA HIS A 81 -11.13 -5.62 -17.46
C HIS A 81 -12.55 -5.18 -17.83
N SER A 82 -13.50 -6.13 -17.99
CA SER A 82 -14.91 -5.82 -18.26
C SER A 82 -15.57 -5.01 -17.16
N LYS A 83 -15.03 -5.06 -15.92
CA LYS A 83 -15.46 -4.26 -14.76
C LYS A 83 -14.74 -2.90 -14.67
N GLY A 84 -13.87 -2.57 -15.63
CA GLY A 84 -13.07 -1.34 -15.64
C GLY A 84 -11.92 -1.36 -14.62
N LEU A 85 -11.48 -2.54 -14.22
CA LEU A 85 -10.36 -2.80 -13.31
C LEU A 85 -9.13 -3.25 -14.10
N LYS A 86 -7.98 -3.27 -13.45
CA LYS A 86 -6.71 -3.80 -13.96
C LYS A 86 -6.37 -5.11 -13.27
N PHE A 87 -5.88 -6.09 -14.03
CA PHE A 87 -5.59 -7.42 -13.53
C PHE A 87 -4.12 -7.56 -13.13
N GLY A 88 -3.87 -8.11 -11.94
CA GLY A 88 -2.54 -8.36 -11.42
C GLY A 88 -2.30 -9.82 -11.08
N MET A 89 -1.03 -10.21 -11.16
CA MET A 89 -0.56 -11.56 -10.82
C MET A 89 0.69 -11.51 -9.96
N TYR A 90 1.14 -12.67 -9.50
CA TYR A 90 2.27 -12.89 -8.63
C TYR A 90 3.27 -13.86 -9.25
N SER A 91 4.56 -13.62 -9.01
CA SER A 91 5.66 -14.56 -9.19
C SER A 91 6.79 -14.24 -8.21
N CYS A 92 7.96 -14.88 -8.39
CA CYS A 92 9.08 -14.76 -7.47
C CYS A 92 10.41 -14.73 -8.19
N ALA A 93 11.37 -13.99 -7.66
CA ALA A 93 12.75 -13.90 -8.18
C ALA A 93 13.62 -15.15 -7.91
N GLY A 94 13.12 -16.07 -7.10
CA GLY A 94 13.79 -17.34 -6.80
C GLY A 94 13.32 -18.49 -7.68
N ASN A 95 13.86 -19.67 -7.41
CA ASN A 95 13.45 -20.91 -8.08
C ASN A 95 12.03 -21.32 -7.76
N MET A 96 11.57 -20.96 -6.55
CA MET A 96 10.21 -21.22 -6.06
C MET A 96 9.61 -19.97 -5.46
N THR A 97 8.27 -19.89 -5.50
CA THR A 97 7.50 -18.92 -4.74
C THR A 97 7.52 -19.23 -3.25
N CYS A 98 7.03 -18.33 -2.40
CA CYS A 98 7.00 -18.55 -0.94
C CYS A 98 6.18 -19.80 -0.56
N ALA A 99 5.15 -20.15 -1.33
CA ALA A 99 4.35 -21.36 -1.13
C ALA A 99 4.89 -22.60 -1.90
N GLY A 100 6.08 -22.52 -2.51
CA GLY A 100 6.74 -23.64 -3.18
C GLY A 100 6.21 -23.98 -4.57
N TYR A 101 5.67 -23.00 -5.27
CA TYR A 101 5.31 -23.09 -6.70
C TYR A 101 6.50 -22.63 -7.57
N PRO A 102 6.50 -22.89 -8.89
CA PRO A 102 7.60 -22.45 -9.76
C PRO A 102 7.78 -20.92 -9.73
N GLY A 103 8.97 -20.46 -9.38
CA GLY A 103 9.37 -19.05 -9.48
C GLY A 103 9.90 -18.72 -10.88
N SER A 104 10.23 -17.46 -11.12
CA SER A 104 10.66 -16.98 -12.45
C SER A 104 12.18 -16.96 -12.66
N TYR A 105 12.97 -17.39 -11.68
CA TYR A 105 14.44 -17.45 -11.85
C TYR A 105 14.84 -18.21 -13.11
N GLU A 106 15.65 -17.58 -13.98
CA GLU A 106 16.06 -18.06 -15.31
C GLU A 106 14.91 -18.22 -16.34
N HIS A 107 13.68 -17.78 -16.01
CA HIS A 107 12.51 -17.81 -16.89
C HIS A 107 11.86 -16.43 -17.05
N GLU A 108 12.53 -15.35 -16.62
CA GLU A 108 11.92 -14.02 -16.51
C GLU A 108 11.31 -13.54 -17.83
N PHE A 109 11.97 -13.77 -18.96
CA PHE A 109 11.48 -13.36 -20.28
C PHE A 109 10.27 -14.17 -20.74
N VAL A 110 10.32 -15.51 -20.57
CA VAL A 110 9.19 -16.39 -20.91
C VAL A 110 7.98 -16.08 -20.06
N ASP A 111 8.17 -15.80 -18.76
CA ASP A 111 7.10 -15.47 -17.85
C ASP A 111 6.51 -14.10 -18.15
N ALA A 112 7.34 -13.08 -18.44
CA ALA A 112 6.87 -11.76 -18.84
C ALA A 112 6.03 -11.80 -20.14
N GLU A 113 6.48 -12.57 -21.15
CA GLU A 113 5.71 -12.81 -22.38
C GLU A 113 4.40 -13.54 -22.08
N THR A 114 4.41 -14.51 -21.16
CA THR A 114 3.22 -15.26 -20.75
C THR A 114 2.22 -14.32 -20.06
N PHE A 115 2.67 -13.51 -19.10
CA PHE A 115 1.82 -12.50 -18.44
C PHE A 115 1.26 -11.47 -19.43
N ALA A 116 2.07 -11.01 -20.38
CA ALA A 116 1.62 -10.11 -21.44
C ALA A 116 0.55 -10.76 -22.32
N SER A 117 0.69 -12.06 -22.66
CA SER A 117 -0.29 -12.81 -23.45
C SER A 117 -1.64 -12.99 -22.75
N TRP A 118 -1.67 -12.92 -21.43
CA TRP A 118 -2.88 -12.96 -20.61
C TRP A 118 -3.47 -11.59 -20.30
N ASP A 119 -2.89 -10.52 -20.85
CA ASP A 119 -3.28 -9.13 -20.58
C ASP A 119 -3.13 -8.72 -19.09
N VAL A 120 -2.08 -9.19 -18.42
CA VAL A 120 -1.75 -8.77 -17.06
C VAL A 120 -1.29 -7.30 -17.04
N ASP A 121 -1.69 -6.52 -16.03
CA ASP A 121 -1.36 -5.10 -15.85
C ASP A 121 -0.45 -4.83 -14.65
N PHE A 122 -0.27 -5.81 -13.76
CA PHE A 122 0.47 -5.67 -12.51
C PHE A 122 1.15 -7.00 -12.16
N LEU A 123 2.43 -6.96 -11.80
CA LEU A 123 3.18 -8.13 -11.32
C LEU A 123 3.74 -7.84 -9.94
N LYS A 124 3.25 -8.57 -8.91
CA LYS A 124 3.95 -8.69 -7.62
C LYS A 124 5.06 -9.73 -7.77
N TYR A 125 6.28 -9.36 -7.42
CA TYR A 125 7.46 -10.18 -7.65
C TYR A 125 8.24 -10.34 -6.36
N ASP A 126 8.14 -11.52 -5.76
CA ASP A 126 8.64 -11.82 -4.43
C ASP A 126 10.13 -12.23 -4.42
N TYR A 127 10.69 -12.54 -3.25
CA TYR A 127 12.12 -12.80 -3.07
C TYR A 127 12.43 -14.13 -2.38
N CYS A 128 11.43 -15.01 -2.19
CA CYS A 128 11.60 -16.34 -1.59
C CYS A 128 12.52 -17.23 -2.45
N TYR A 129 13.24 -18.12 -1.83
CA TYR A 129 14.11 -19.11 -2.49
C TYR A 129 15.04 -18.54 -3.58
N HIS A 130 15.45 -17.28 -3.44
CA HIS A 130 16.39 -16.64 -4.34
C HIS A 130 17.79 -17.24 -4.22
N SER A 131 18.60 -17.10 -5.27
CA SER A 131 19.97 -17.56 -5.28
C SER A 131 20.82 -16.83 -4.23
N PRO A 132 21.50 -17.51 -3.31
CA PRO A 132 22.31 -16.85 -2.28
C PRO A 132 23.60 -16.22 -2.83
N ILE A 133 23.94 -16.48 -4.09
CA ILE A 133 25.13 -15.94 -4.75
C ILE A 133 24.84 -14.74 -5.67
N LEU A 134 23.56 -14.45 -5.89
CA LEU A 134 23.14 -13.31 -6.71
C LEU A 134 22.45 -12.27 -5.85
N HIS A 135 22.93 -11.05 -5.93
CA HIS A 135 22.34 -9.91 -5.27
C HIS A 135 20.97 -9.57 -5.88
N GLY A 136 20.00 -9.20 -5.06
CA GLY A 136 18.64 -8.86 -5.48
C GLY A 136 18.56 -7.86 -6.62
N LYS A 137 19.43 -6.85 -6.66
CA LYS A 137 19.52 -5.89 -7.76
C LYS A 137 19.54 -6.56 -9.14
N TYR A 138 20.28 -7.64 -9.32
CA TYR A 138 20.38 -8.32 -10.62
C TYR A 138 19.13 -9.12 -10.93
N LEU A 139 18.53 -9.78 -9.94
CA LEU A 139 17.32 -10.58 -10.10
C LEU A 139 16.13 -9.68 -10.48
N TYR A 140 15.93 -8.58 -9.75
CA TYR A 140 14.86 -7.62 -10.05
C TYR A 140 15.11 -6.87 -11.36
N ARG A 141 16.38 -6.53 -11.69
CA ARG A 141 16.69 -5.91 -12.98
C ARG A 141 16.40 -6.82 -14.17
N ARG A 142 16.65 -8.14 -14.07
CA ARG A 142 16.33 -9.12 -15.12
C ARG A 142 14.82 -9.15 -15.39
N MET A 143 13.98 -9.25 -14.34
CA MET A 143 12.54 -9.19 -14.52
C MET A 143 12.09 -7.82 -15.04
N GLY A 144 12.65 -6.71 -14.56
CA GLY A 144 12.35 -5.38 -15.10
C GLY A 144 12.63 -5.27 -16.60
N LEU A 145 13.78 -5.79 -17.07
CA LEU A 145 14.12 -5.85 -18.50
C LEU A 145 13.15 -6.75 -19.28
N ALA A 146 12.74 -7.88 -18.70
CA ALA A 146 11.77 -8.77 -19.34
C ALA A 146 10.42 -8.06 -19.52
N LEU A 147 9.94 -7.36 -18.49
CA LEU A 147 8.69 -6.59 -18.54
C LEU A 147 8.79 -5.39 -19.51
N GLU A 148 9.93 -4.71 -19.60
CA GLU A 148 10.17 -3.64 -20.57
C GLU A 148 10.05 -4.13 -22.04
N ASN A 149 10.30 -5.43 -22.29
CA ASN A 149 10.37 -6.02 -23.62
C ASN A 149 9.22 -6.98 -23.95
N CYS A 150 8.27 -7.22 -23.06
CA CYS A 150 7.16 -8.16 -23.27
C CYS A 150 6.03 -7.64 -24.19
N GLY A 151 6.10 -6.38 -24.60
CA GLY A 151 5.10 -5.74 -25.46
C GLY A 151 3.85 -5.23 -24.74
N ARG A 152 3.80 -5.31 -23.41
CA ARG A 152 2.70 -4.79 -22.59
C ARG A 152 3.23 -3.95 -21.42
N ASP A 153 2.47 -2.95 -21.05
CA ASP A 153 2.80 -2.07 -19.92
C ASP A 153 2.29 -2.71 -18.62
N ILE A 154 3.19 -3.39 -17.91
CA ILE A 154 2.91 -4.10 -16.65
C ILE A 154 3.54 -3.33 -15.50
N LEU A 155 2.75 -2.93 -14.49
CA LEU A 155 3.28 -2.33 -13.28
C LEU A 155 4.12 -3.37 -12.52
N PHE A 156 5.38 -3.04 -12.26
CA PHE A 156 6.29 -3.89 -11.54
C PHE A 156 6.31 -3.54 -10.05
N SER A 157 5.81 -4.45 -9.22
CA SER A 157 5.79 -4.37 -7.76
C SER A 157 6.81 -5.33 -7.18
N ALA A 158 7.94 -4.80 -6.74
CA ALA A 158 9.02 -5.60 -6.15
C ALA A 158 8.72 -5.90 -4.68
N CYS A 159 8.90 -7.16 -4.26
CA CYS A 159 8.58 -7.61 -2.90
C CYS A 159 9.80 -8.27 -2.25
N SER A 160 10.79 -7.44 -1.90
CA SER A 160 12.07 -7.88 -1.31
C SER A 160 12.16 -7.67 0.19
N TRP A 161 11.12 -7.15 0.84
CA TRP A 161 11.07 -6.84 2.29
C TRP A 161 12.19 -5.92 2.78
N GLY A 162 12.83 -5.15 1.89
CA GLY A 162 13.98 -4.33 2.20
C GLY A 162 15.33 -5.08 2.24
N ALA A 163 15.34 -6.39 1.92
CA ALA A 163 16.57 -7.18 1.86
C ALA A 163 17.59 -6.59 0.86
N ASP A 164 18.88 -6.92 1.03
CA ASP A 164 19.96 -6.46 0.16
C ASP A 164 20.00 -4.94 -0.04
N GLU A 165 19.62 -4.16 0.97
CA GLU A 165 19.55 -2.69 0.88
C GLU A 165 18.74 -2.19 -0.33
N THR A 166 17.58 -2.81 -0.57
CA THR A 166 16.73 -2.59 -1.75
C THR A 166 16.52 -1.10 -2.06
N HIS A 167 16.43 -0.25 -1.06
CA HIS A 167 16.26 1.20 -1.20
C HIS A 167 17.37 1.86 -2.04
N GLU A 168 18.58 1.31 -2.06
CA GLU A 168 19.73 1.89 -2.77
C GLU A 168 19.67 1.66 -4.29
N TRP A 169 18.99 0.60 -4.76
CA TRP A 169 19.07 0.18 -6.16
C TRP A 169 17.72 -0.03 -6.86
N ILE A 170 16.61 -0.08 -6.14
CA ILE A 170 15.33 -0.51 -6.71
C ILE A 170 14.85 0.36 -7.87
N LYS A 171 15.12 1.67 -7.84
CA LYS A 171 14.72 2.59 -8.90
C LYS A 171 15.38 2.29 -10.25
N GLU A 172 16.50 1.58 -10.26
CA GLU A 172 17.21 1.17 -11.48
C GLU A 172 16.61 -0.10 -12.13
N THR A 173 15.67 -0.76 -11.47
CA THR A 173 15.11 -2.03 -11.94
C THR A 173 13.86 -1.89 -12.80
N GLY A 174 13.26 -0.71 -12.86
CA GLY A 174 11.96 -0.46 -13.49
C GLY A 174 10.77 -0.67 -12.56
N ALA A 175 11.00 -1.01 -11.28
CA ALA A 175 9.92 -1.15 -10.30
C ALA A 175 9.19 0.17 -10.05
N SER A 176 7.87 0.12 -10.00
CA SER A 176 6.98 1.26 -9.69
C SER A 176 6.64 1.36 -8.21
N MET A 177 6.80 0.28 -7.46
CA MET A 177 6.68 0.20 -6.01
C MET A 177 7.52 -0.96 -5.49
N TRP A 178 7.88 -0.92 -4.20
CA TRP A 178 8.68 -1.96 -3.60
C TRP A 178 8.38 -2.13 -2.11
N ARG A 179 8.24 -3.37 -1.65
CA ARG A 179 8.06 -3.71 -0.24
C ARG A 179 9.26 -3.24 0.56
N SER A 180 9.06 -2.18 1.30
CA SER A 180 10.08 -1.50 2.09
C SER A 180 10.18 -2.01 3.53
N THR A 181 9.20 -2.81 3.94
CA THR A 181 9.08 -3.36 5.28
C THR A 181 8.83 -4.87 5.24
N SER A 182 8.93 -5.54 6.38
CA SER A 182 8.52 -6.94 6.56
C SER A 182 7.01 -7.13 6.33
N ASP A 183 6.53 -8.38 6.38
CA ASP A 183 5.13 -8.71 6.19
C ASP A 183 4.25 -8.21 7.34
N ILE A 184 3.07 -7.69 6.99
CA ILE A 184 2.07 -7.26 7.96
C ILE A 184 1.23 -8.45 8.44
N PHE A 185 0.92 -8.42 9.74
CA PHE A 185 -0.08 -9.29 10.36
C PHE A 185 -1.19 -8.44 10.98
N ASP A 186 -2.38 -9.02 11.10
CA ASP A 186 -3.53 -8.31 11.68
C ASP A 186 -3.40 -8.19 13.22
N THR A 187 -2.43 -7.35 13.62
CA THR A 187 -2.17 -6.94 15.00
C THR A 187 -1.66 -5.51 15.05
N TRP A 188 -1.94 -4.81 16.14
CA TRP A 188 -1.46 -3.46 16.35
C TRP A 188 0.06 -3.36 16.46
N ASP A 189 0.71 -4.36 17.04
CA ASP A 189 2.17 -4.41 17.15
C ASP A 189 2.83 -4.51 15.78
N SER A 190 2.26 -5.28 14.84
CA SER A 190 2.73 -5.33 13.47
C SER A 190 2.63 -3.96 12.79
N VAL A 191 1.51 -3.26 12.93
CA VAL A 191 1.35 -1.89 12.39
C VAL A 191 2.43 -0.94 12.91
N LYS A 192 2.67 -0.95 14.24
CA LYS A 192 3.71 -0.10 14.86
C LYS A 192 5.11 -0.41 14.36
N ASP A 193 5.42 -1.70 14.23
CA ASP A 193 6.74 -2.15 13.75
C ASP A 193 7.00 -1.69 12.31
N LEU A 194 6.03 -1.85 11.41
CA LEU A 194 6.18 -1.42 10.01
C LEU A 194 6.32 0.11 9.89
N VAL A 195 5.61 0.88 10.70
CA VAL A 195 5.78 2.34 10.76
C VAL A 195 7.20 2.71 11.21
N ALA A 196 7.74 2.02 12.22
CA ALA A 196 9.11 2.24 12.70
C ALA A 196 10.17 1.86 11.65
N GLN A 197 9.96 0.78 10.90
CA GLN A 197 10.83 0.39 9.79
C GLN A 197 10.84 1.46 8.69
N GLN A 198 9.65 1.99 8.34
CA GLN A 198 9.50 2.98 7.29
C GLN A 198 10.12 4.33 7.61
N GLU A 199 10.26 4.71 8.88
CA GLU A 199 10.74 6.03 9.28
C GLU A 199 12.11 6.38 8.68
N LYS A 200 13.01 5.41 8.51
CA LYS A 200 14.33 5.58 7.92
C LYS A 200 14.32 5.61 6.39
N LEU A 201 13.25 5.11 5.78
CA LEU A 201 13.14 4.89 4.34
C LEU A 201 12.39 6.01 3.60
N HIS A 202 11.85 6.98 4.32
CA HIS A 202 11.09 8.08 3.72
C HIS A 202 11.83 8.84 2.60
N PRO A 203 13.19 9.01 2.59
CA PRO A 203 13.87 9.71 1.51
C PRO A 203 13.84 8.99 0.17
N TYR A 204 13.56 7.69 0.19
CA TYR A 204 13.59 6.84 -1.01
C TYR A 204 12.24 6.74 -1.71
N ASN A 205 11.16 7.17 -1.05
CA ASN A 205 9.81 7.16 -1.62
C ASN A 205 9.59 8.34 -2.58
N GLY A 206 8.85 8.14 -3.65
CA GLY A 206 8.46 9.22 -4.56
C GLY A 206 7.94 8.75 -5.90
N VAL A 207 7.70 9.72 -6.77
CA VAL A 207 7.16 9.50 -8.12
C VAL A 207 7.96 8.43 -8.87
N GLY A 208 7.24 7.46 -9.41
CA GLY A 208 7.78 6.38 -10.23
C GLY A 208 8.27 5.16 -9.44
N CYS A 209 8.50 5.26 -8.12
CA CYS A 209 8.84 4.11 -7.29
C CYS A 209 8.48 4.41 -5.83
N PHE A 210 7.38 3.82 -5.36
CA PHE A 210 6.80 4.07 -4.03
C PHE A 210 7.24 3.01 -3.03
N ASN A 211 7.54 3.45 -1.81
CA ASN A 211 7.75 2.54 -0.67
C ASN A 211 6.41 1.90 -0.30
N ASP A 212 6.35 0.60 -0.35
CA ASP A 212 5.19 -0.21 0.00
C ASP A 212 5.37 -0.77 1.42
N MET A 213 4.55 -0.32 2.33
CA MET A 213 4.56 -0.76 3.73
C MET A 213 3.73 -2.03 3.94
N ASP A 214 3.44 -2.76 2.87
CA ASP A 214 2.53 -3.89 2.81
C ASP A 214 1.04 -3.50 2.78
N MET A 215 0.19 -4.51 2.64
CA MET A 215 -1.23 -4.38 2.43
C MET A 215 -1.97 -3.78 3.64
N LEU A 216 -3.14 -3.23 3.36
CA LEU A 216 -4.06 -2.78 4.40
C LEU A 216 -4.76 -3.98 5.06
N ILE A 217 -4.67 -4.06 6.39
CA ILE A 217 -5.40 -5.04 7.20
C ILE A 217 -6.78 -4.53 7.65
N VAL A 218 -7.18 -3.35 7.21
CA VAL A 218 -8.47 -2.73 7.53
C VAL A 218 -9.62 -3.67 7.20
N GLY A 219 -10.45 -3.98 8.20
CA GLY A 219 -11.62 -4.85 8.06
C GLY A 219 -11.36 -6.35 8.16
N MET A 220 -10.15 -6.78 8.49
CA MET A 220 -9.85 -8.22 8.67
C MET A 220 -10.42 -8.78 9.97
N HIS A 221 -10.37 -8.06 11.07
CA HIS A 221 -10.91 -8.46 12.38
C HIS A 221 -10.45 -9.84 12.85
N GLY A 222 -9.15 -10.14 12.69
CA GLY A 222 -8.54 -11.42 13.09
C GLY A 222 -8.83 -12.58 12.14
N LYS A 223 -9.48 -12.33 11.00
CA LYS A 223 -9.83 -13.37 10.01
C LYS A 223 -8.77 -13.48 8.91
N GLY A 224 -8.80 -14.62 8.22
CA GLY A 224 -7.98 -14.83 7.03
C GLY A 224 -6.57 -15.34 7.32
N ASN A 225 -5.75 -15.39 6.28
CA ASN A 225 -4.43 -16.03 6.28
C ASN A 225 -3.41 -15.32 7.20
N VAL A 226 -3.46 -13.97 7.28
CA VAL A 226 -2.62 -13.19 8.19
C VAL A 226 -3.39 -12.71 9.42
N GLY A 227 -4.62 -13.16 9.60
CA GLY A 227 -5.46 -12.88 10.76
C GLY A 227 -4.86 -13.51 12.02
N LEU A 228 -4.75 -12.70 13.08
CA LEU A 228 -4.28 -13.12 14.42
C LEU A 228 -5.26 -12.63 15.47
N ALA A 229 -4.82 -11.72 16.35
CA ALA A 229 -5.68 -11.12 17.37
C ALA A 229 -6.74 -10.16 16.78
N GLY A 230 -6.47 -9.61 15.60
CA GLY A 230 -7.28 -8.56 14.99
C GLY A 230 -7.01 -7.18 15.61
N CYS A 231 -7.37 -6.14 14.87
CA CYS A 231 -7.37 -4.76 15.34
C CYS A 231 -8.81 -4.27 15.56
N SER A 232 -8.98 -3.26 16.40
CA SER A 232 -10.24 -2.51 16.52
C SER A 232 -10.42 -1.54 15.36
N ASP A 233 -11.64 -1.07 15.12
CA ASP A 233 -11.92 -0.09 14.06
C ASP A 233 -11.13 1.21 14.23
N VAL A 234 -10.87 1.65 15.47
CA VAL A 234 -10.02 2.82 15.75
C VAL A 234 -8.58 2.56 15.31
N GLN A 235 -8.05 1.37 15.57
CA GLN A 235 -6.71 0.98 15.13
C GLN A 235 -6.65 0.87 13.60
N TYR A 236 -7.67 0.30 12.96
CA TYR A 236 -7.76 0.26 11.50
C TYR A 236 -7.83 1.66 10.87
N GLN A 237 -8.60 2.57 11.46
CA GLN A 237 -8.63 3.95 10.99
C GLN A 237 -7.25 4.62 11.08
N THR A 238 -6.53 4.39 12.18
CA THR A 238 -5.19 4.94 12.39
C THR A 238 -4.16 4.26 11.49
N HIS A 239 -4.23 2.95 11.29
CA HIS A 239 -3.42 2.22 10.32
C HIS A 239 -3.62 2.79 8.89
N TYR A 240 -4.86 2.92 8.43
CA TYR A 240 -5.17 3.50 7.12
C TYR A 240 -4.61 4.92 6.97
N ALA A 241 -4.80 5.75 8.01
CA ALA A 241 -4.31 7.12 8.01
C ALA A 241 -2.78 7.18 7.93
N LEU A 242 -2.05 6.30 8.62
CA LEU A 242 -0.58 6.20 8.55
C LEU A 242 -0.12 5.81 7.15
N TRP A 243 -0.69 4.75 6.53
CA TRP A 243 -0.34 4.33 5.17
C TRP A 243 -0.59 5.44 4.15
N ALA A 244 -1.77 6.06 4.20
CA ALA A 244 -2.11 7.16 3.31
C ALA A 244 -1.17 8.36 3.50
N PHE A 245 -0.86 8.70 4.74
CA PHE A 245 -0.02 9.86 5.07
C PHE A 245 1.44 9.64 4.66
N LEU A 246 1.98 8.44 4.91
CA LEU A 246 3.34 8.05 4.55
C LEU A 246 3.49 7.75 3.04
N GLY A 247 2.41 7.83 2.26
CA GLY A 247 2.43 7.67 0.80
C GLY A 247 2.70 6.24 0.34
N SER A 248 2.32 5.25 1.15
CA SER A 248 2.33 3.84 0.77
C SER A 248 1.25 3.55 -0.27
N PRO A 249 1.44 2.60 -1.19
CA PRO A 249 0.35 2.00 -1.93
C PRO A 249 -0.79 1.55 -1.02
N LEU A 250 -2.04 1.70 -1.47
CA LEU A 250 -3.22 1.31 -0.70
C LEU A 250 -3.81 0.03 -1.29
N MET A 251 -3.21 -1.12 -0.93
CA MET A 251 -3.64 -2.44 -1.37
C MET A 251 -4.48 -3.10 -0.29
N ILE A 252 -5.78 -3.27 -0.52
CA ILE A 252 -6.72 -3.86 0.43
C ILE A 252 -6.45 -5.36 0.57
N GLY A 253 -6.38 -5.86 1.81
CA GLY A 253 -6.15 -7.27 2.12
C GLY A 253 -7.35 -8.02 2.70
N CYS A 254 -8.44 -7.34 3.09
CA CYS A 254 -9.64 -7.99 3.63
C CYS A 254 -10.55 -8.58 2.54
N ASP A 255 -11.49 -9.47 2.94
CA ASP A 255 -12.58 -9.89 2.05
C ASP A 255 -13.59 -8.75 1.88
N ILE A 256 -13.47 -8.04 0.76
CA ILE A 256 -14.31 -6.88 0.47
C ILE A 256 -15.79 -7.25 0.17
N ARG A 257 -16.10 -8.51 -0.05
CA ARG A 257 -17.47 -9.01 -0.26
C ARG A 257 -18.30 -8.95 1.03
N GLU A 258 -17.61 -8.91 2.19
CA GLU A 258 -18.21 -8.87 3.53
C GLU A 258 -17.84 -7.60 4.31
N MET A 259 -17.51 -6.49 3.63
CA MET A 259 -17.14 -5.24 4.28
C MET A 259 -18.27 -4.71 5.19
N SER A 260 -17.92 -4.36 6.43
CA SER A 260 -18.76 -3.56 7.31
C SER A 260 -18.89 -2.10 6.80
N ASP A 261 -19.92 -1.39 7.27
CA ASP A 261 -20.06 0.04 6.98
C ASP A 261 -18.86 0.84 7.48
N GLU A 262 -18.28 0.45 8.62
CA GLU A 262 -17.09 1.11 9.16
C GLU A 262 -15.84 0.85 8.32
N THR A 263 -15.62 -0.39 7.88
CA THR A 263 -14.55 -0.71 6.94
C THR A 263 -14.69 0.12 5.66
N ARG A 264 -15.91 0.22 5.12
CA ARG A 264 -16.21 1.04 3.94
C ARG A 264 -15.90 2.51 4.19
N ARG A 265 -16.34 3.06 5.32
CA ARG A 265 -16.10 4.45 5.72
C ARG A 265 -14.60 4.79 5.77
N ILE A 266 -13.80 3.88 6.31
CA ILE A 266 -12.35 4.05 6.40
C ILE A 266 -11.71 4.00 5.01
N LEU A 267 -11.93 2.94 4.25
CA LEU A 267 -11.27 2.71 2.94
C LEU A 267 -11.67 3.73 1.87
N MET A 268 -12.86 4.31 1.97
CA MET A 268 -13.40 5.23 0.97
C MET A 268 -13.39 6.71 1.40
N ASN A 269 -12.64 7.06 2.45
CA ASN A 269 -12.53 8.45 2.87
C ASN A 269 -11.80 9.30 1.82
N ASP A 270 -12.53 10.22 1.19
CA ASP A 270 -12.04 11.05 0.08
C ASP A 270 -10.82 11.89 0.43
N GLU A 271 -10.79 12.49 1.62
CA GLU A 271 -9.70 13.36 2.01
C GLU A 271 -8.42 12.57 2.31
N MET A 272 -8.53 11.39 2.93
CA MET A 272 -7.38 10.51 3.13
C MET A 272 -6.82 10.00 1.79
N ILE A 273 -7.70 9.61 0.86
CA ILE A 273 -7.29 9.23 -0.50
C ILE A 273 -6.59 10.41 -1.19
N ARG A 274 -7.12 11.63 -1.12
CA ARG A 274 -6.48 12.83 -1.69
C ARG A 274 -5.10 13.11 -1.09
N ILE A 275 -4.90 12.88 0.21
CA ILE A 275 -3.60 13.04 0.86
C ILE A 275 -2.60 12.01 0.33
N ASN A 276 -3.01 10.75 0.16
CA ASN A 276 -2.19 9.69 -0.42
C ASN A 276 -1.87 9.97 -1.90
N GLN A 277 -2.89 10.36 -2.67
CA GLN A 277 -2.82 10.57 -4.12
C GLN A 277 -2.40 12.00 -4.51
N ASP A 278 -1.88 12.80 -3.57
CA ASP A 278 -1.42 14.15 -3.88
C ASP A 278 -0.29 14.13 -4.92
N PRO A 279 -0.41 14.87 -6.04
CA PRO A 279 0.52 14.77 -7.18
C PRO A 279 1.96 15.22 -6.88
N LEU A 280 2.22 15.94 -5.78
CA LEU A 280 3.58 16.18 -5.34
C LEU A 280 4.27 14.93 -4.80
N CYS A 281 3.52 13.93 -4.37
CA CYS A 281 4.03 12.72 -3.74
C CYS A 281 5.11 12.99 -2.68
N ARG A 282 4.96 14.08 -1.94
CA ARG A 282 5.92 14.45 -0.91
C ARG A 282 5.79 13.48 0.27
N GLN A 283 6.93 13.06 0.78
CA GLN A 283 6.95 12.38 2.07
C GLN A 283 6.69 13.38 3.19
N PRO A 284 5.97 12.98 4.24
CA PRO A 284 5.83 13.80 5.42
C PRO A 284 7.17 13.89 6.16
N TYR A 285 7.38 14.95 6.90
CA TYR A 285 8.43 15.03 7.89
C TYR A 285 7.86 15.00 9.30
N LYS A 286 8.59 14.37 10.21
CA LYS A 286 8.21 14.26 11.61
C LYS A 286 8.54 15.58 12.33
N VAL A 287 7.62 16.07 13.14
CA VAL A 287 7.84 17.20 14.05
C VAL A 287 7.74 16.73 15.49
N LYS A 288 8.32 17.52 16.40
CA LYS A 288 8.37 17.16 17.82
C LYS A 288 6.97 17.25 18.46
N ASN A 289 6.63 16.27 19.28
CA ASN A 289 5.51 16.39 20.19
C ASN A 289 5.96 17.11 21.48
N HIS A 290 5.49 18.33 21.68
CA HIS A 290 5.81 19.13 22.87
C HIS A 290 5.01 18.75 24.12
N ALA A 291 4.13 17.75 24.01
CA ALA A 291 3.49 17.12 25.17
C ALA A 291 4.33 16.02 25.83
N TRP A 292 5.58 15.81 25.36
CA TRP A 292 6.57 14.88 25.92
C TRP A 292 6.08 13.42 25.99
N ASN A 293 5.35 12.99 24.97
CA ASN A 293 4.88 11.60 24.81
C ASN A 293 5.41 11.04 23.50
N ASP A 294 6.34 10.09 23.58
CA ASP A 294 7.01 9.48 22.42
C ASP A 294 6.10 8.49 21.66
N ASN A 295 5.00 8.06 22.28
CA ASN A 295 3.99 7.21 21.62
C ASN A 295 3.05 8.01 20.68
N VAL A 296 3.15 9.33 20.67
CA VAL A 296 2.39 10.19 19.76
C VAL A 296 3.30 10.70 18.66
N LEU A 297 3.03 10.26 17.43
CA LEU A 297 3.72 10.73 16.23
C LEU A 297 2.99 11.95 15.65
N ILE A 298 3.75 12.95 15.25
CA ILE A 298 3.23 14.12 14.52
C ILE A 298 3.99 14.25 13.21
N TYR A 299 3.24 14.22 12.12
CA TYR A 299 3.78 14.38 10.76
C TYR A 299 3.15 15.55 10.05
N VAL A 300 3.95 16.24 9.22
CA VAL A 300 3.50 17.33 8.34
C VAL A 300 3.88 17.01 6.91
N LYS A 301 2.94 17.17 5.98
CA LYS A 301 3.10 16.91 4.55
C LYS A 301 2.65 18.12 3.74
N ALA A 302 3.50 18.60 2.84
CA ALA A 302 3.11 19.63 1.88
C ALA A 302 2.25 19.02 0.75
N LEU A 303 1.19 19.73 0.34
CA LEU A 303 0.26 19.35 -0.71
C LEU A 303 0.38 20.27 -1.93
N ALA A 304 0.02 19.76 -3.11
CA ALA A 304 0.17 20.44 -4.40
C ALA A 304 -0.56 21.79 -4.49
N ASN A 305 -1.65 21.96 -3.75
CA ASN A 305 -2.44 23.19 -3.74
C ASN A 305 -1.90 24.28 -2.79
N GLY A 306 -0.68 24.10 -2.26
CA GLY A 306 -0.07 25.00 -1.29
C GLY A 306 -0.58 24.88 0.14
N ASN A 307 -1.46 23.90 0.41
CA ASN A 307 -1.90 23.55 1.75
C ASN A 307 -0.91 22.56 2.40
N LEU A 308 -1.18 22.25 3.67
CA LEU A 308 -0.48 21.20 4.42
C LEU A 308 -1.49 20.12 4.83
N ALA A 309 -1.01 18.89 4.99
CA ALA A 309 -1.67 17.90 5.81
C ALA A 309 -0.88 17.74 7.12
N ILE A 310 -1.58 17.63 8.24
CA ILE A 310 -1.00 17.44 9.57
C ILE A 310 -1.66 16.21 10.18
N GLY A 311 -0.87 15.18 10.47
CA GLY A 311 -1.31 13.94 11.09
C GLY A 311 -0.75 13.81 12.50
N MET A 312 -1.64 13.51 13.46
CA MET A 312 -1.31 13.24 14.85
C MET A 312 -1.83 11.86 15.22
N PHE A 313 -0.93 10.96 15.61
CA PHE A 313 -1.20 9.53 15.76
C PHE A 313 -0.81 9.07 17.16
N ASN A 314 -1.77 8.61 17.95
CA ASN A 314 -1.53 7.99 19.24
C ASN A 314 -1.35 6.49 19.08
N LEU A 315 -0.15 5.97 19.28
CA LEU A 315 0.16 4.55 19.13
C LEU A 315 -0.03 3.75 20.42
N SER A 316 -0.41 4.42 21.52
CA SER A 316 -0.59 3.77 22.84
C SER A 316 -2.06 3.50 23.16
N ASP A 317 -2.27 2.65 24.15
CA ASP A 317 -3.57 2.29 24.74
C ASP A 317 -4.05 3.31 25.80
N GLU A 318 -3.34 4.41 25.95
CA GLU A 318 -3.71 5.49 26.88
C GLU A 318 -4.12 6.75 26.12
N LYS A 319 -5.04 7.52 26.70
CA LYS A 319 -5.37 8.84 26.20
C LYS A 319 -4.14 9.74 26.26
N SER A 320 -3.84 10.45 25.18
CA SER A 320 -2.61 11.19 25.01
C SER A 320 -2.86 12.57 24.45
N ARG A 321 -1.97 13.52 24.78
CA ARG A 321 -1.99 14.86 24.24
C ARG A 321 -0.95 15.01 23.15
N ALA A 322 -1.34 15.58 22.01
CA ALA A 322 -0.45 16.02 20.95
C ALA A 322 -0.32 17.55 20.97
N THR A 323 0.91 18.05 20.90
CA THR A 323 1.19 19.48 20.84
C THR A 323 2.31 19.74 19.84
N MET A 324 2.00 20.47 18.77
CA MET A 324 2.92 20.92 17.74
C MET A 324 3.06 22.45 17.79
N ASN A 325 4.28 22.97 17.83
CA ASN A 325 4.51 24.40 17.70
C ASN A 325 4.54 24.80 16.22
N LEU A 326 3.90 25.93 15.87
CA LEU A 326 3.79 26.38 14.49
C LEU A 326 5.13 26.90 13.92
N ASP A 327 6.09 27.25 14.76
CA ASP A 327 7.44 27.63 14.31
C ASP A 327 8.20 26.46 13.68
N GLU A 328 7.91 25.21 14.06
CA GLU A 328 8.52 24.02 13.45
C GLU A 328 8.10 23.80 11.98
N ILE A 329 7.03 24.45 11.56
CA ILE A 329 6.57 24.46 10.15
C ILE A 329 6.81 25.82 9.48
N GLY A 330 7.67 26.68 10.05
CA GLY A 330 8.02 27.98 9.53
C GLY A 330 6.95 29.08 9.75
N LEU A 331 6.05 28.90 10.71
CA LEU A 331 4.99 29.85 11.05
C LEU A 331 5.13 30.39 12.50
N PRO A 332 6.26 31.02 12.87
CA PRO A 332 6.36 31.65 14.19
C PRO A 332 5.31 32.77 14.35
N PHE A 333 4.91 33.02 15.56
CA PHE A 333 3.92 34.06 15.91
C PHE A 333 4.18 35.42 15.24
N SER A 334 5.46 35.78 15.11
CA SER A 334 5.91 37.03 14.47
C SER A 334 5.51 37.15 12.98
N THR A 335 5.10 36.06 12.31
CA THR A 335 4.62 36.11 10.93
C THR A 335 3.23 36.72 10.80
N GLY A 336 2.46 36.85 11.89
CA GLY A 336 1.05 37.25 11.86
C GLY A 336 0.17 36.24 11.08
N ARG A 337 0.56 34.96 11.10
CA ARG A 337 -0.15 33.87 10.39
C ARG A 337 -0.48 32.73 11.35
N THR A 338 -1.50 31.98 10.99
CA THR A 338 -1.93 30.77 11.71
C THR A 338 -2.46 29.73 10.70
N LEU A 339 -3.01 28.63 11.21
CA LEU A 339 -3.63 27.56 10.42
C LEU A 339 -5.13 27.54 10.62
N GLU A 340 -5.85 27.61 9.52
CA GLU A 340 -7.23 27.14 9.41
C GLU A 340 -7.19 25.64 9.06
N LEU A 341 -7.93 24.85 9.81
CA LEU A 341 -7.85 23.38 9.80
C LEU A 341 -9.22 22.78 9.54
N THR A 342 -9.26 21.72 8.72
CA THR A 342 -10.42 20.83 8.60
C THR A 342 -10.01 19.45 9.02
N GLU A 343 -10.62 18.87 10.05
CA GLU A 343 -10.37 17.50 10.47
C GLU A 343 -10.99 16.54 9.43
N VAL A 344 -10.22 15.55 9.01
CA VAL A 344 -10.52 14.73 7.82
C VAL A 344 -11.66 13.73 8.03
N TRP A 345 -11.80 13.21 9.25
CA TRP A 345 -12.80 12.19 9.57
C TRP A 345 -14.15 12.77 9.97
N THR A 346 -14.16 13.91 10.66
CA THR A 346 -15.35 14.56 11.20
C THR A 346 -15.83 15.74 10.37
N CYS A 347 -14.98 16.26 9.47
CA CYS A 347 -15.18 17.51 8.73
C CYS A 347 -15.32 18.75 9.64
N GLU A 348 -14.87 18.67 10.88
CA GLU A 348 -14.88 19.81 11.81
C GLU A 348 -13.84 20.84 11.40
N ASN A 349 -14.24 22.10 11.40
CA ASN A 349 -13.35 23.22 11.13
C ASN A 349 -12.89 23.86 12.44
N LEU A 350 -11.59 24.14 12.54
CA LEU A 350 -10.98 24.80 13.68
C LEU A 350 -9.81 25.68 13.23
N CYS A 351 -9.36 26.56 14.10
CA CYS A 351 -8.14 27.31 13.91
C CYS A 351 -7.12 26.92 14.98
N ALA A 352 -5.85 26.80 14.57
CA ALA A 352 -4.79 26.71 15.55
C ALA A 352 -4.75 27.99 16.37
N ASN A 353 -4.41 27.91 17.65
CA ASN A 353 -4.13 29.12 18.38
C ASN A 353 -2.79 29.72 17.91
N ASN A 354 -2.49 30.95 18.30
CA ASN A 354 -1.44 31.80 17.69
C ASN A 354 -0.02 31.20 17.65
N ALA A 355 0.25 30.11 18.35
CA ALA A 355 1.62 29.55 18.46
C ALA A 355 1.66 28.04 18.32
N SER A 356 0.55 27.33 18.52
CA SER A 356 0.56 25.88 18.57
C SER A 356 -0.77 25.26 18.13
N LEU A 357 -0.71 24.02 17.64
CA LEU A 357 -1.84 23.12 17.47
C LEU A 357 -1.81 22.10 18.61
N VAL A 358 -2.90 22.05 19.39
CA VAL A 358 -3.03 21.14 20.54
C VAL A 358 -4.29 20.32 20.36
N THR A 359 -4.19 19.01 20.57
CA THR A 359 -5.34 18.11 20.53
C THR A 359 -5.19 16.98 21.53
N GLU A 360 -6.31 16.46 22.02
CA GLU A 360 -6.38 15.21 22.77
C GLU A 360 -6.70 14.07 21.80
N LEU A 361 -6.01 12.95 21.99
CA LEU A 361 -6.15 11.73 21.23
C LEU A 361 -6.58 10.60 22.17
N GLU A 362 -7.70 9.98 21.88
CA GLU A 362 -8.11 8.76 22.56
C GLU A 362 -7.11 7.61 22.30
N PRO A 363 -7.15 6.51 23.03
CA PRO A 363 -6.30 5.34 22.81
C PRO A 363 -6.33 4.90 21.34
N PHE A 364 -5.16 4.69 20.74
CA PHE A 364 -4.96 4.26 19.36
C PHE A 364 -5.53 5.19 18.28
N ALA A 365 -6.07 6.34 18.65
CA ALA A 365 -6.73 7.24 17.72
C ALA A 365 -5.76 8.12 16.95
N SER A 366 -6.18 8.55 15.77
CA SER A 366 -5.52 9.56 14.98
C SER A 366 -6.43 10.76 14.69
N LYS A 367 -5.82 11.93 14.54
CA LYS A 367 -6.45 13.10 13.94
C LYS A 367 -5.62 13.57 12.76
N VAL A 368 -6.26 13.71 11.64
CA VAL A 368 -5.63 14.20 10.41
C VAL A 368 -6.32 15.48 9.98
N TYR A 369 -5.55 16.51 9.72
CA TYR A 369 -6.04 17.81 9.32
C TYR A 369 -5.54 18.19 7.94
N ARG A 370 -6.43 18.71 7.11
CA ARG A 370 -6.03 19.58 6.02
C ARG A 370 -5.89 21.00 6.58
N ALA A 371 -4.74 21.60 6.37
CA ALA A 371 -4.37 22.87 6.98
C ALA A 371 -4.06 23.93 5.91
N LYS A 372 -4.64 25.11 6.05
CA LYS A 372 -4.39 26.27 5.20
C LYS A 372 -3.76 27.37 6.02
N VAL A 373 -2.67 27.97 5.51
CA VAL A 373 -2.04 29.13 6.14
C VAL A 373 -2.88 30.38 5.88
N VAL A 374 -3.32 31.03 6.94
CA VAL A 374 -4.13 32.27 6.89
C VAL A 374 -3.49 33.39 7.71
N LYS A 375 -3.90 34.63 7.47
CA LYS A 375 -3.53 35.77 8.34
C LYS A 375 -4.33 35.70 9.63
N LEU A 376 -3.69 36.09 10.74
CA LEU A 376 -4.35 36.32 12.03
C LEU A 376 -5.30 37.52 11.97
#